data_43d51898420f6b5d671b99444a213e87
#
_entry.id   43d51898420f6b5d671b99444a213e87
#
_cell.length_a   1.000
_cell.length_b   1.000
_cell.length_c   1.000
_cell.angle_alpha   90.00
_cell.angle_beta   90.00
_cell.angle_gamma   90.00
#
_symmetry.space_group_name_H-M   'P 1'
#
loop_
_entity.id
_entity.type
_entity.pdbx_description
1 polymer ?
#
loop_
_entity_poly.entity_id
_entity_poly.type
_entity_poly.pdbx_seq_one_letter_code
_entity_poly.pdbx_strand_id
1 'polypeptide(L)'
;MVVGGVLSLVAAGAAVAAEPTVTGVAGIAKDGEGTEISYPLFDESGRQHNAALITLTIGGKAVEAYCIDLKHPLKRDTYKETAWKAATVANLDKVQWLLVHSVPNVAAKDVLAAAGVAKPAGASDKDLEVLVYAATQGAIWHFSDGLKVGAHSGAGYKVVKDVYDYLVAHAGSESEPAATLSITPATATGEIGAKLGPYTVKSSAPATVTATGGKIVDANGAELTGPIANGGQFWLTSDTAGKVTVDASAVGKVPTGRVFTYASKPNDFQKIILAGVATTKLTAQATGSFTPKAPAAPAVPTLPVTGSSAVGAAIAGVLLLAGGGLLVMVIRRRRVKFTA
;
A
#
# COMPACT_ATOMS: atom_id res chain seq x y z
N MET A 1 18.97 7.79 44.05
CA MET A 1 17.55 7.86 43.71
C MET A 1 17.44 7.56 42.23
N VAL A 2 17.19 6.31 41.85
CA VAL A 2 17.12 5.88 40.45
C VAL A 2 15.64 5.84 40.11
N VAL A 3 15.21 6.76 39.26
CA VAL A 3 13.85 6.79 38.71
C VAL A 3 13.81 5.77 37.57
N GLY A 4 13.27 4.59 37.84
CA GLY A 4 12.97 3.58 36.81
C GLY A 4 11.80 4.00 36.00
N GLY A 5 12.05 4.50 34.78
CA GLY A 5 11.00 4.70 33.77
C GLY A 5 10.46 3.37 33.28
N VAL A 6 9.20 3.09 33.52
CA VAL A 6 8.48 1.95 32.93
C VAL A 6 8.28 2.27 31.45
N LEU A 7 9.09 1.65 30.59
CA LEU A 7 8.90 1.65 29.15
C LEU A 7 7.73 0.72 28.84
N SER A 8 6.55 1.28 28.64
CA SER A 8 5.39 0.51 28.12
C SER A 8 5.71 0.10 26.69
N LEU A 9 6.06 -1.15 26.48
CA LEU A 9 6.19 -1.75 25.15
C LEU A 9 4.78 -1.85 24.55
N VAL A 10 4.40 -0.86 23.73
CA VAL A 10 3.23 -1.00 22.87
C VAL A 10 3.61 -2.00 21.80
N ALA A 11 2.92 -3.15 21.76
CA ALA A 11 3.08 -4.13 20.70
C ALA A 11 2.83 -3.43 19.36
N ALA A 12 3.87 -3.31 18.55
CA ALA A 12 3.77 -2.81 17.19
C ALA A 12 3.03 -3.88 16.35
N GLY A 13 1.70 -3.83 16.33
CA GLY A 13 0.92 -4.46 15.27
C GLY A 13 1.40 -3.90 13.94
N ALA A 14 1.47 -4.73 12.89
CA ALA A 14 1.86 -4.31 11.55
C ALA A 14 1.09 -3.03 11.17
N ALA A 15 1.82 -1.94 10.91
CA ALA A 15 1.23 -0.65 10.60
C ALA A 15 0.51 -0.76 9.25
N VAL A 16 -0.81 -0.86 9.29
CA VAL A 16 -1.65 -0.82 8.07
C VAL A 16 -1.87 0.65 7.74
N ALA A 17 -1.62 1.03 6.47
CA ALA A 17 -1.95 2.36 5.98
C ALA A 17 -3.46 2.50 5.79
N ALA A 18 -3.99 3.69 6.02
CA ALA A 18 -5.37 4.01 5.63
C ALA A 18 -5.48 3.95 4.09
N GLU A 19 -6.46 3.19 3.58
CA GLU A 19 -6.67 3.04 2.14
C GLU A 19 -7.05 4.38 1.49
N PRO A 20 -6.50 4.69 0.30
CA PRO A 20 -6.87 5.87 -0.45
C PRO A 20 -8.35 5.79 -0.88
N THR A 21 -9.00 6.94 -0.99
CA THR A 21 -10.43 7.03 -1.33
C THR A 21 -10.68 7.73 -2.67
N VAL A 22 -9.74 7.63 -3.60
CA VAL A 22 -9.95 8.16 -4.95
C VAL A 22 -10.99 7.32 -5.67
N THR A 23 -11.96 7.98 -6.27
CA THR A 23 -12.98 7.35 -7.12
C THR A 23 -12.97 7.96 -8.51
N GLY A 24 -13.42 7.18 -9.50
CA GLY A 24 -13.62 7.64 -10.86
C GLY A 24 -14.78 6.90 -11.53
N VAL A 25 -15.33 7.47 -12.58
CA VAL A 25 -16.39 6.83 -13.37
C VAL A 25 -15.79 6.25 -14.63
N ALA A 26 -15.92 4.93 -14.81
CA ALA A 26 -15.42 4.23 -15.98
C ALA A 26 -16.31 4.47 -17.21
N GLY A 27 -15.69 4.62 -18.37
CA GLY A 27 -16.32 4.77 -19.66
C GLY A 27 -15.44 4.24 -20.79
N ILE A 28 -15.86 4.44 -22.02
CA ILE A 28 -15.08 4.17 -23.23
C ILE A 28 -14.96 5.48 -24.00
N ALA A 29 -13.75 5.79 -24.46
CA ALA A 29 -13.50 6.95 -25.29
C ALA A 29 -14.29 6.87 -26.58
N LYS A 30 -14.74 8.02 -27.08
CA LYS A 30 -15.48 8.14 -28.33
C LYS A 30 -14.71 8.99 -29.34
N ASP A 31 -14.87 8.69 -30.60
CA ASP A 31 -14.36 9.51 -31.70
C ASP A 31 -15.16 10.81 -31.87
N GLY A 32 -14.83 11.60 -32.91
CA GLY A 32 -15.53 12.86 -33.23
C GLY A 32 -16.99 12.69 -33.64
N GLU A 33 -17.41 11.49 -33.99
CA GLU A 33 -18.79 11.13 -34.41
C GLU A 33 -19.55 10.48 -33.24
N GLY A 34 -18.94 10.28 -32.10
CA GLY A 34 -19.54 9.69 -30.90
C GLY A 34 -19.49 8.16 -30.85
N THR A 35 -18.75 7.53 -31.79
CA THR A 35 -18.53 6.06 -31.81
C THR A 35 -17.47 5.66 -30.82
N GLU A 36 -17.68 4.56 -30.10
CA GLU A 36 -16.72 4.04 -29.13
C GLU A 36 -15.45 3.54 -29.85
N ILE A 37 -14.30 3.99 -29.37
CA ILE A 37 -13.01 3.61 -29.93
C ILE A 37 -12.63 2.23 -29.37
N SER A 38 -12.47 1.24 -30.26
CA SER A 38 -12.01 -0.09 -29.94
C SER A 38 -11.28 -0.71 -31.12
N TYR A 39 -10.43 -1.68 -30.84
CA TYR A 39 -9.73 -2.47 -31.86
C TYR A 39 -9.89 -3.97 -31.57
N PRO A 40 -10.28 -4.79 -32.57
CA PRO A 40 -10.37 -6.22 -32.38
C PRO A 40 -8.98 -6.87 -32.31
N LEU A 41 -8.76 -7.68 -31.27
CA LEU A 41 -7.60 -8.55 -31.10
C LEU A 41 -8.03 -9.99 -31.29
N PHE A 42 -7.19 -10.80 -31.91
CA PHE A 42 -7.43 -12.22 -32.05
C PHE A 42 -6.35 -12.98 -31.25
N ASP A 43 -6.77 -13.96 -30.45
CA ASP A 43 -5.84 -14.86 -29.80
C ASP A 43 -5.33 -15.97 -30.74
N GLU A 44 -4.38 -16.78 -30.26
CA GLU A 44 -3.81 -17.91 -31.05
C GLU A 44 -4.86 -18.95 -31.45
N SER A 45 -6.01 -19.00 -30.79
CA SER A 45 -7.13 -19.87 -31.14
C SER A 45 -8.07 -19.26 -32.19
N GLY A 46 -7.85 -17.99 -32.58
CA GLY A 46 -8.68 -17.21 -33.47
C GLY A 46 -9.91 -16.55 -32.80
N ARG A 47 -10.00 -16.62 -31.47
CA ARG A 47 -11.09 -15.95 -30.73
C ARG A 47 -10.83 -14.46 -30.67
N GLN A 48 -11.91 -13.67 -30.99
CA GLN A 48 -11.85 -12.22 -30.93
C GLN A 48 -12.04 -11.68 -29.51
N HIS A 49 -11.23 -10.68 -29.16
CA HIS A 49 -11.34 -9.84 -27.98
C HIS A 49 -11.35 -8.38 -28.41
N ASN A 50 -12.05 -7.50 -27.71
CA ASN A 50 -12.09 -6.08 -28.05
C ASN A 50 -11.24 -5.25 -27.09
N ALA A 51 -10.16 -4.65 -27.61
CA ALA A 51 -9.37 -3.64 -26.91
C ALA A 51 -10.10 -2.28 -27.01
N ALA A 52 -11.08 -2.05 -26.15
CA ALA A 52 -11.77 -0.77 -26.06
C ALA A 52 -10.88 0.25 -25.32
N LEU A 53 -10.81 1.49 -25.83
CA LEU A 53 -10.07 2.58 -25.18
C LEU A 53 -10.84 3.04 -23.94
N ILE A 54 -10.49 2.45 -22.79
CA ILE A 54 -11.14 2.73 -21.52
C ILE A 54 -10.73 4.10 -21.01
N THR A 55 -11.68 4.84 -20.46
CA THR A 55 -11.46 6.08 -19.73
C THR A 55 -11.94 5.97 -18.30
N LEU A 56 -11.25 6.66 -17.39
CA LEU A 56 -11.69 6.84 -16.01
C LEU A 56 -11.79 8.34 -15.73
N THR A 57 -13.00 8.82 -15.47
CA THR A 57 -13.23 10.24 -15.14
C THR A 57 -12.95 10.46 -13.67
N ILE A 58 -11.84 11.12 -13.37
CA ILE A 58 -11.39 11.45 -12.01
C ILE A 58 -11.32 12.97 -11.90
N GLY A 59 -11.94 13.55 -10.86
CA GLY A 59 -11.95 15.00 -10.68
C GLY A 59 -12.57 15.77 -11.85
N GLY A 60 -13.53 15.18 -12.55
CA GLY A 60 -14.21 15.76 -13.70
C GLY A 60 -13.43 15.67 -15.03
N LYS A 61 -12.24 15.04 -15.05
CA LYS A 61 -11.43 14.85 -16.26
C LYS A 61 -11.32 13.38 -16.60
N ALA A 62 -11.56 13.02 -17.87
CA ALA A 62 -11.31 11.69 -18.38
C ALA A 62 -9.81 11.46 -18.58
N VAL A 63 -9.32 10.35 -18.05
CA VAL A 63 -7.94 9.87 -18.19
C VAL A 63 -7.98 8.45 -18.72
N GLU A 64 -7.06 8.10 -19.59
CA GLU A 64 -6.98 6.75 -20.17
C GLU A 64 -6.64 5.70 -19.12
N ALA A 65 -7.21 4.53 -19.30
CA ALA A 65 -7.02 3.36 -18.46
C ALA A 65 -6.99 2.09 -19.31
N TYR A 66 -6.38 1.03 -18.77
CA TYR A 66 -6.37 -0.30 -19.40
C TYR A 66 -7.16 -1.30 -18.57
N CYS A 67 -7.70 -2.31 -19.24
CA CYS A 67 -8.24 -3.50 -18.60
C CYS A 67 -7.11 -4.41 -18.11
N ILE A 68 -7.24 -4.89 -16.88
CA ILE A 68 -6.35 -5.90 -16.28
C ILE A 68 -7.13 -7.13 -15.82
N ASP A 69 -8.28 -7.39 -16.42
CA ASP A 69 -9.19 -8.49 -16.07
C ASP A 69 -10.06 -8.83 -17.29
N LEU A 70 -9.54 -9.67 -18.16
CA LEU A 70 -10.18 -10.06 -19.43
C LEU A 70 -11.48 -10.85 -19.25
N LYS A 71 -11.67 -11.48 -18.07
CA LYS A 71 -12.76 -12.43 -17.81
C LYS A 71 -14.08 -11.76 -17.47
N HIS A 72 -14.02 -10.52 -16.99
CA HIS A 72 -15.20 -9.80 -16.54
C HIS A 72 -15.57 -8.63 -17.48
N PRO A 73 -16.85 -8.27 -17.59
CA PRO A 73 -17.28 -7.13 -18.39
C PRO A 73 -17.00 -5.80 -17.67
N LEU A 74 -16.70 -4.74 -18.43
CA LEU A 74 -16.61 -3.39 -17.90
C LEU A 74 -18.00 -2.91 -17.43
N LYS A 75 -18.09 -2.43 -16.20
CA LYS A 75 -19.24 -1.69 -15.69
C LYS A 75 -18.98 -0.18 -15.87
N ARG A 76 -19.85 0.51 -16.57
CA ARG A 76 -19.75 1.98 -16.76
C ARG A 76 -20.38 2.68 -15.56
N ASP A 77 -19.66 2.72 -14.47
CA ASP A 77 -20.12 3.22 -13.18
C ASP A 77 -18.90 3.60 -12.31
N THR A 78 -19.10 3.81 -11.02
CA THR A 78 -18.08 4.25 -10.08
C THR A 78 -17.12 3.13 -9.71
N TYR A 79 -15.84 3.41 -9.89
CA TYR A 79 -14.70 2.60 -9.48
C TYR A 79 -13.96 3.27 -8.33
N LYS A 80 -13.39 2.48 -7.46
CA LYS A 80 -12.59 2.91 -6.30
C LYS A 80 -11.15 2.43 -6.44
N GLU A 81 -10.21 3.31 -6.12
CA GLU A 81 -8.79 2.98 -6.04
C GLU A 81 -8.56 1.82 -5.08
N THR A 82 -7.70 0.89 -5.48
CA THR A 82 -7.41 -0.36 -4.77
C THR A 82 -5.91 -0.65 -4.84
N ALA A 83 -5.30 -1.02 -3.72
CA ALA A 83 -3.90 -1.44 -3.71
C ALA A 83 -3.69 -2.73 -4.54
N TRP A 84 -2.54 -2.89 -5.15
CA TRP A 84 -2.24 -4.04 -6.01
C TRP A 84 -2.48 -5.39 -5.31
N LYS A 85 -2.03 -5.50 -4.06
CA LYS A 85 -2.22 -6.71 -3.25
C LYS A 85 -3.70 -7.06 -3.08
N ALA A 86 -4.56 -6.07 -2.90
CA ALA A 86 -6.00 -6.27 -2.73
C ALA A 86 -6.73 -6.51 -4.07
N ALA A 87 -6.18 -6.02 -5.18
CA ALA A 87 -6.74 -6.25 -6.52
C ALA A 87 -6.58 -7.70 -7.00
N THR A 88 -5.60 -8.45 -6.46
CA THR A 88 -5.35 -9.88 -6.79
C THR A 88 -5.18 -10.15 -8.30
N VAL A 89 -4.48 -9.25 -9.00
CA VAL A 89 -4.13 -9.38 -10.42
C VAL A 89 -2.66 -9.80 -10.54
N ALA A 90 -2.36 -10.72 -11.46
CA ALA A 90 -1.01 -11.23 -11.66
C ALA A 90 -0.11 -10.20 -12.37
N ASN A 91 1.21 -10.27 -12.10
CA ASN A 91 2.28 -9.57 -12.83
C ASN A 91 2.04 -8.05 -13.02
N LEU A 92 1.44 -7.38 -12.02
CA LEU A 92 1.20 -5.93 -12.08
C LEU A 92 2.50 -5.11 -12.20
N ASP A 93 3.61 -5.64 -11.75
CA ASP A 93 4.95 -5.09 -11.94
C ASP A 93 5.34 -4.98 -13.43
N LYS A 94 5.04 -6.03 -14.22
CA LYS A 94 5.24 -6.01 -15.67
C LYS A 94 4.22 -5.11 -16.37
N VAL A 95 2.97 -5.14 -15.92
CA VAL A 95 1.94 -4.22 -16.41
C VAL A 95 2.35 -2.76 -16.20
N GLN A 96 2.89 -2.42 -15.03
CA GLN A 96 3.39 -1.06 -14.75
C GLN A 96 4.51 -0.66 -15.70
N TRP A 97 5.44 -1.57 -15.99
CA TRP A 97 6.47 -1.32 -16.99
C TRP A 97 5.87 -0.99 -18.36
N LEU A 98 4.86 -1.76 -18.82
CA LEU A 98 4.17 -1.49 -20.08
C LEU A 98 3.54 -0.10 -20.10
N LEU A 99 2.88 0.31 -19.01
CA LEU A 99 2.26 1.63 -18.90
C LEU A 99 3.27 2.77 -19.03
N VAL A 100 4.46 2.61 -18.48
CA VAL A 100 5.51 3.65 -18.52
C VAL A 100 6.22 3.71 -19.89
N HIS A 101 6.25 2.57 -20.60
CA HIS A 101 6.99 2.43 -21.86
C HIS A 101 6.09 2.38 -23.11
N SER A 102 4.78 2.64 -22.97
CA SER A 102 3.84 2.68 -24.08
C SER A 102 2.85 3.84 -23.96
N VAL A 103 1.85 3.88 -24.85
CA VAL A 103 0.82 4.92 -24.83
C VAL A 103 -0.02 4.87 -23.53
N PRO A 104 -0.44 6.01 -23.00
CA PRO A 104 -0.26 7.38 -23.49
C PRO A 104 1.03 8.06 -23.01
N ASN A 105 1.89 7.40 -22.24
CA ASN A 105 3.09 8.01 -21.64
C ASN A 105 4.27 8.10 -22.61
N VAL A 106 4.28 7.28 -23.65
CA VAL A 106 5.21 7.32 -24.78
C VAL A 106 4.40 7.52 -26.05
N ALA A 107 4.83 8.41 -26.95
CA ALA A 107 4.12 8.63 -28.20
C ALA A 107 4.11 7.36 -29.08
N ALA A 108 2.98 7.07 -29.72
CA ALA A 108 2.80 5.83 -30.50
C ALA A 108 3.91 5.63 -31.57
N LYS A 109 4.35 6.71 -32.24
CA LYS A 109 5.46 6.67 -33.20
C LYS A 109 6.78 6.20 -32.58
N ASP A 110 7.04 6.56 -31.33
CA ASP A 110 8.29 6.23 -30.64
C ASP A 110 8.25 4.77 -30.16
N VAL A 111 7.07 4.27 -29.78
CA VAL A 111 6.86 2.83 -29.50
C VAL A 111 7.08 1.99 -30.75
N LEU A 112 6.53 2.41 -31.91
CA LEU A 112 6.78 1.75 -33.20
C LEU A 112 8.27 1.72 -33.53
N ALA A 113 8.95 2.86 -33.38
CA ALA A 113 10.38 2.97 -33.64
C ALA A 113 11.19 2.02 -32.76
N ALA A 114 10.89 1.96 -31.46
CA ALA A 114 11.53 1.05 -30.53
C ALA A 114 11.29 -0.42 -30.88
N ALA A 115 10.10 -0.75 -31.38
CA ALA A 115 9.74 -2.10 -31.85
C ALA A 115 10.28 -2.43 -33.24
N GLY A 116 10.91 -1.48 -33.96
CA GLY A 116 11.37 -1.67 -35.34
C GLY A 116 10.22 -1.84 -36.34
N VAL A 117 9.03 -1.31 -36.03
CA VAL A 117 7.82 -1.46 -36.82
C VAL A 117 7.57 -0.21 -37.66
N ALA A 118 7.41 -0.38 -38.97
CA ALA A 118 7.10 0.74 -39.86
C ALA A 118 5.64 1.21 -39.70
N LYS A 119 5.43 2.53 -39.83
CA LYS A 119 4.10 3.13 -39.88
C LYS A 119 3.37 2.61 -41.14
N PRO A 120 2.13 2.09 -41.03
CA PRO A 120 1.34 1.71 -42.19
C PRO A 120 1.11 2.89 -43.13
N ALA A 121 1.19 2.64 -44.43
CA ALA A 121 0.93 3.65 -45.43
C ALA A 121 -0.49 4.24 -45.27
N GLY A 122 -0.58 5.58 -45.28
CA GLY A 122 -1.85 6.29 -45.12
C GLY A 122 -2.43 6.35 -43.70
N ALA A 123 -1.84 5.68 -42.71
CA ALA A 123 -2.31 5.77 -41.33
C ALA A 123 -2.06 7.18 -40.75
N SER A 124 -3.06 7.76 -40.08
CA SER A 124 -2.92 8.97 -39.30
C SER A 124 -2.19 8.70 -37.97
N ASP A 125 -1.79 9.74 -37.25
CA ASP A 125 -1.21 9.56 -35.90
C ASP A 125 -2.26 9.01 -34.91
N LYS A 126 -3.54 9.36 -35.08
CA LYS A 126 -4.64 8.81 -34.29
C LYS A 126 -4.84 7.30 -34.56
N ASP A 127 -4.71 6.86 -35.81
CA ASP A 127 -4.76 5.42 -36.12
C ASP A 127 -3.61 4.69 -35.43
N LEU A 128 -2.42 5.28 -35.42
CA LEU A 128 -1.26 4.69 -34.72
C LEU A 128 -1.49 4.59 -33.20
N GLU A 129 -2.07 5.61 -32.57
CA GLU A 129 -2.42 5.57 -31.16
C GLU A 129 -3.36 4.41 -30.86
N VAL A 130 -4.41 4.18 -31.67
CA VAL A 130 -5.35 3.07 -31.52
C VAL A 130 -4.64 1.72 -31.68
N LEU A 131 -3.77 1.57 -32.69
CA LEU A 131 -3.04 0.33 -32.94
C LEU A 131 -2.06 0.01 -31.77
N VAL A 132 -1.31 1.01 -31.32
CA VAL A 132 -0.36 0.84 -30.20
C VAL A 132 -1.11 0.62 -28.89
N TYR A 133 -2.23 1.31 -28.67
CA TYR A 133 -3.10 1.05 -27.52
C TYR A 133 -3.59 -0.41 -27.52
N ALA A 134 -4.06 -0.91 -28.67
CA ALA A 134 -4.51 -2.30 -28.79
C ALA A 134 -3.38 -3.31 -28.51
N ALA A 135 -2.17 -3.06 -29.06
CA ALA A 135 -1.00 -3.89 -28.78
C ALA A 135 -0.64 -3.91 -27.30
N THR A 136 -0.66 -2.73 -26.65
CA THR A 136 -0.40 -2.57 -25.23
C THR A 136 -1.46 -3.29 -24.39
N GLN A 137 -2.75 -3.17 -24.75
CA GLN A 137 -3.82 -3.89 -24.07
C GLN A 137 -3.63 -5.41 -24.20
N GLY A 138 -3.24 -5.89 -25.37
CA GLY A 138 -2.91 -7.31 -25.58
C GLY A 138 -1.73 -7.77 -24.71
N ALA A 139 -0.66 -6.98 -24.61
CA ALA A 139 0.48 -7.26 -23.75
C ALA A 139 0.12 -7.22 -22.25
N ILE A 140 -0.76 -6.31 -21.84
CA ILE A 140 -1.30 -6.29 -20.48
C ILE A 140 -2.07 -7.58 -20.20
N TRP A 141 -2.99 -8.02 -21.05
CA TRP A 141 -3.72 -9.27 -20.90
C TRP A 141 -2.83 -10.50 -20.98
N HIS A 142 -1.69 -10.41 -21.68
CA HIS A 142 -0.68 -11.48 -21.63
C HIS A 142 -0.20 -11.71 -20.19
N PHE A 143 0.14 -10.63 -19.47
CA PHE A 143 0.67 -10.74 -18.11
C PHE A 143 -0.43 -10.95 -17.06
N SER A 144 -1.58 -10.27 -17.20
CA SER A 144 -2.66 -10.36 -16.21
C SER A 144 -3.51 -11.63 -16.33
N ASP A 145 -3.75 -12.10 -17.57
CA ASP A 145 -4.72 -13.17 -17.87
C ASP A 145 -4.16 -14.35 -18.66
N GLY A 146 -2.92 -14.24 -19.16
CA GLY A 146 -2.29 -15.30 -19.97
C GLY A 146 -2.72 -15.30 -21.44
N LEU A 147 -3.33 -14.20 -21.95
CA LEU A 147 -3.68 -14.08 -23.36
C LEU A 147 -2.44 -14.13 -24.24
N LYS A 148 -2.54 -14.82 -25.38
CA LYS A 148 -1.53 -14.78 -26.44
C LYS A 148 -2.18 -14.24 -27.71
N VAL A 149 -1.71 -13.07 -28.16
CA VAL A 149 -2.19 -12.47 -29.41
C VAL A 149 -1.71 -13.28 -30.59
N GLY A 150 -2.64 -13.76 -31.41
CA GLY A 150 -2.38 -14.51 -32.63
C GLY A 150 -2.15 -13.60 -33.83
N ALA A 151 -1.61 -14.17 -34.92
CA ALA A 151 -1.49 -13.49 -36.19
C ALA A 151 -2.87 -13.36 -36.86
N HIS A 152 -3.13 -12.22 -37.48
CA HIS A 152 -4.34 -12.01 -38.28
C HIS A 152 -3.98 -11.19 -39.55
N SER A 153 -4.79 -11.34 -40.60
CA SER A 153 -4.54 -10.63 -41.86
C SER A 153 -4.84 -9.14 -41.78
N GLY A 154 -4.04 -8.35 -42.47
CA GLY A 154 -4.17 -6.88 -42.58
C GLY A 154 -3.02 -6.12 -41.92
N ALA A 155 -2.69 -4.96 -42.51
CA ALA A 155 -1.56 -4.16 -42.08
C ALA A 155 -1.65 -3.68 -40.62
N GLY A 156 -2.85 -3.31 -40.15
CA GLY A 156 -3.05 -2.91 -38.77
C GLY A 156 -2.84 -4.06 -37.78
N TYR A 157 -3.33 -5.27 -38.09
CA TYR A 157 -3.11 -6.44 -37.25
C TYR A 157 -1.62 -6.83 -37.16
N LYS A 158 -0.88 -6.69 -38.28
CA LYS A 158 0.56 -6.93 -38.24
C LYS A 158 1.27 -5.95 -37.31
N VAL A 159 0.94 -4.66 -37.36
CA VAL A 159 1.49 -3.67 -36.44
C VAL A 159 1.18 -4.02 -34.99
N VAL A 160 -0.09 -4.34 -34.70
CA VAL A 160 -0.51 -4.73 -33.34
C VAL A 160 0.28 -5.95 -32.85
N LYS A 161 0.43 -6.97 -33.71
CA LYS A 161 1.16 -8.20 -33.36
C LYS A 161 2.65 -7.93 -33.10
N ASP A 162 3.30 -7.20 -33.98
CA ASP A 162 4.74 -6.92 -33.87
C ASP A 162 5.05 -6.05 -32.63
N VAL A 163 4.22 -5.04 -32.36
CA VAL A 163 4.35 -4.19 -31.17
C VAL A 163 4.05 -4.99 -29.89
N TYR A 164 3.01 -5.84 -29.90
CA TYR A 164 2.70 -6.74 -28.79
C TYR A 164 3.90 -7.66 -28.47
N ASP A 165 4.48 -8.31 -29.49
CA ASP A 165 5.63 -9.19 -29.31
C ASP A 165 6.84 -8.46 -28.73
N TYR A 166 7.11 -7.25 -29.24
CA TYR A 166 8.15 -6.38 -28.71
C TYR A 166 7.93 -6.07 -27.22
N LEU A 167 6.72 -5.61 -26.87
CA LEU A 167 6.38 -5.23 -25.50
C LEU A 167 6.47 -6.41 -24.53
N VAL A 168 5.99 -7.59 -24.93
CA VAL A 168 6.06 -8.81 -24.10
C VAL A 168 7.51 -9.27 -23.91
N ALA A 169 8.32 -9.22 -24.97
CA ALA A 169 9.73 -9.66 -24.90
C ALA A 169 10.61 -8.73 -24.05
N HIS A 170 10.27 -7.43 -23.97
CA HIS A 170 11.08 -6.42 -23.28
C HIS A 170 10.53 -6.00 -21.93
N ALA A 171 9.36 -6.54 -21.49
CA ALA A 171 8.73 -6.15 -20.25
C ALA A 171 9.65 -6.38 -19.03
N GLY A 172 10.09 -5.26 -18.44
CA GLY A 172 10.81 -5.23 -17.17
C GLY A 172 9.86 -5.39 -15.98
N SER A 173 10.30 -4.96 -14.80
CA SER A 173 9.51 -4.99 -13.56
C SER A 173 9.58 -3.62 -12.88
N GLU A 174 8.43 -3.06 -12.53
CA GLU A 174 8.27 -1.78 -11.86
C GLU A 174 7.44 -1.97 -10.59
N SER A 175 7.77 -1.21 -9.54
CA SER A 175 7.02 -1.31 -8.27
C SER A 175 5.68 -0.60 -8.34
N GLU A 176 4.76 -0.98 -7.42
CA GLU A 176 3.51 -0.25 -7.23
C GLU A 176 3.77 1.24 -6.98
N PRO A 177 3.16 2.15 -7.76
CA PRO A 177 3.30 3.58 -7.50
C PRO A 177 2.74 3.94 -6.13
N ALA A 178 3.39 4.88 -5.45
CA ALA A 178 3.00 5.27 -4.10
C ALA A 178 1.53 5.69 -4.04
N ALA A 179 0.86 5.35 -2.94
CA ALA A 179 -0.50 5.79 -2.67
C ALA A 179 -0.59 7.32 -2.72
N THR A 180 -1.70 7.82 -3.25
CA THR A 180 -1.89 9.24 -3.55
C THR A 180 -2.02 10.12 -2.30
N LEU A 181 -2.62 9.58 -1.23
CA LEU A 181 -2.64 10.12 0.12
C LEU A 181 -2.85 8.95 1.09
N SER A 182 -2.01 8.85 2.09
CA SER A 182 -2.19 7.84 3.15
C SER A 182 -1.71 8.35 4.50
N ILE A 183 -2.29 7.78 5.56
CA ILE A 183 -1.86 7.99 6.94
C ILE A 183 -1.45 6.63 7.52
N THR A 184 -0.28 6.55 8.10
CA THR A 184 0.23 5.32 8.71
C THR A 184 0.64 5.58 10.16
N PRO A 185 0.15 4.80 11.14
CA PRO A 185 -0.78 3.68 11.01
C PRO A 185 -2.23 4.13 10.71
N ALA A 186 -3.07 3.24 10.15
CA ALA A 186 -4.50 3.51 9.96
C ALA A 186 -5.26 3.54 11.28
N THR A 187 -4.78 2.78 12.28
CA THR A 187 -5.35 2.74 13.63
C THR A 187 -4.26 2.67 14.68
N ALA A 188 -4.50 3.30 15.83
CA ALA A 188 -3.66 3.15 17.02
C ALA A 188 -4.51 3.25 18.30
N THR A 189 -3.98 2.76 19.43
CA THR A 189 -4.65 2.78 20.72
C THR A 189 -3.72 3.30 21.81
N GLY A 190 -4.23 4.10 22.73
CA GLY A 190 -3.48 4.65 23.85
C GLY A 190 -4.40 5.04 25.01
N GLU A 191 -3.82 5.57 26.09
CA GLU A 191 -4.56 6.05 27.24
C GLU A 191 -4.88 7.54 27.11
N ILE A 192 -5.97 8.00 27.73
CA ILE A 192 -6.32 9.44 27.82
C ILE A 192 -5.15 10.23 28.42
N GLY A 193 -4.94 11.45 27.91
CA GLY A 193 -3.85 12.34 28.31
C GLY A 193 -2.46 11.95 27.79
N ALA A 194 -2.31 10.81 27.10
CA ALA A 194 -1.08 10.46 26.39
C ALA A 194 -1.07 10.95 24.95
N LYS A 195 0.13 11.11 24.37
CA LYS A 195 0.29 11.31 22.92
C LYS A 195 0.25 9.98 22.20
N LEU A 196 -0.68 9.82 21.26
CA LEU A 196 -0.86 8.63 20.44
C LEU A 196 -0.29 8.87 19.04
N GLY A 197 0.71 8.10 18.64
CA GLY A 197 1.40 8.23 17.37
C GLY A 197 2.88 7.79 17.47
N PRO A 198 3.74 8.15 16.49
CA PRO A 198 3.44 9.08 15.41
C PRO A 198 2.55 8.50 14.32
N TYR A 199 1.69 9.33 13.76
CA TYR A 199 1.06 9.10 12.47
C TYR A 199 1.88 9.82 11.40
N THR A 200 2.14 9.13 10.29
CA THR A 200 2.91 9.69 9.17
C THR A 200 1.99 9.91 7.97
N VAL A 201 2.00 11.10 7.40
CA VAL A 201 1.29 11.44 6.16
C VAL A 201 2.21 11.17 4.98
N LYS A 202 1.73 10.36 4.00
CA LYS A 202 2.35 10.26 2.68
C LYS A 202 1.38 10.83 1.65
N SER A 203 1.82 11.80 0.86
CA SER A 203 0.96 12.47 -0.11
C SER A 203 1.79 13.08 -1.24
N SER A 204 1.20 13.14 -2.44
CA SER A 204 1.79 13.87 -3.59
C SER A 204 1.69 15.40 -3.47
N ALA A 205 1.00 15.92 -2.43
CA ALA A 205 0.86 17.34 -2.12
C ALA A 205 0.66 17.54 -0.61
N PRO A 206 0.95 18.73 -0.04
CA PRO A 206 0.66 19.01 1.36
C PRO A 206 -0.80 18.73 1.72
N ALA A 207 -1.04 18.00 2.81
CA ALA A 207 -2.36 17.57 3.23
C ALA A 207 -2.85 18.35 4.45
N THR A 208 -4.08 18.86 4.38
CA THR A 208 -4.80 19.38 5.56
C THR A 208 -5.33 18.20 6.35
N VAL A 209 -5.01 18.16 7.64
CA VAL A 209 -5.42 17.08 8.56
C VAL A 209 -6.30 17.69 9.65
N THR A 210 -7.44 17.06 9.92
CA THR A 210 -8.39 17.45 10.96
C THR A 210 -8.73 16.26 11.85
N ALA A 211 -9.06 16.48 13.12
CA ALA A 211 -9.49 15.45 14.05
C ALA A 211 -10.85 15.75 14.64
N THR A 212 -11.66 14.71 14.82
CA THR A 212 -12.94 14.76 15.55
C THR A 212 -12.85 13.85 16.78
N GLY A 213 -13.15 14.40 17.94
CA GLY A 213 -13.07 13.70 19.24
C GLY A 213 -11.72 13.80 19.95
N GLY A 214 -10.79 14.61 19.41
CA GLY A 214 -9.49 14.87 20.00
C GLY A 214 -8.77 16.00 19.28
N LYS A 215 -7.45 16.17 19.56
CA LYS A 215 -6.59 17.19 18.94
C LYS A 215 -5.42 16.56 18.21
N ILE A 216 -4.95 17.28 17.18
CA ILE A 216 -3.73 16.96 16.44
C ILE A 216 -2.60 17.83 17.01
N VAL A 217 -1.50 17.19 17.40
CA VAL A 217 -0.35 17.87 18.00
C VAL A 217 0.96 17.42 17.35
N ASP A 218 2.00 18.21 17.49
CA ASP A 218 3.37 17.89 17.08
C ASP A 218 4.09 16.96 18.09
N ALA A 219 5.36 16.65 17.84
CA ALA A 219 6.21 15.86 18.73
C ALA A 219 6.36 16.48 20.13
N ASN A 220 6.20 17.78 20.28
CA ASN A 220 6.32 18.50 21.54
C ASN A 220 4.96 18.64 22.27
N GLY A 221 3.86 18.30 21.61
CA GLY A 221 2.50 18.41 22.14
C GLY A 221 1.83 19.77 21.82
N ALA A 222 2.45 20.61 20.99
CA ALA A 222 1.82 21.81 20.51
C ALA A 222 0.79 21.50 19.42
N GLU A 223 -0.35 22.21 19.39
CA GLU A 223 -1.39 22.00 18.40
C GLU A 223 -0.86 22.32 17.00
N LEU A 224 -1.01 21.34 16.09
CA LEU A 224 -0.59 21.49 14.70
C LEU A 224 -1.63 22.30 13.92
N THR A 225 -1.18 23.39 13.31
CA THR A 225 -1.97 24.25 12.43
C THR A 225 -1.35 24.25 11.04
N GLY A 226 -2.17 24.14 10.00
CA GLY A 226 -1.74 24.15 8.60
C GLY A 226 -1.50 22.77 7.98
N PRO A 227 -1.17 22.77 6.67
CA PRO A 227 -0.97 21.52 5.93
C PRO A 227 0.31 20.80 6.34
N ILE A 228 0.24 19.47 6.36
CA ILE A 228 1.36 18.57 6.65
C ILE A 228 1.99 18.15 5.32
N ALA A 229 3.31 18.33 5.18
CA ALA A 229 4.06 17.91 4.00
C ALA A 229 4.22 16.38 3.91
N ASN A 230 4.60 15.89 2.74
CA ASN A 230 4.92 14.47 2.56
C ASN A 230 6.00 13.99 3.55
N GLY A 231 5.73 12.89 4.24
CA GLY A 231 6.58 12.35 5.31
C GLY A 231 6.44 13.04 6.67
N GLY A 232 5.64 14.11 6.75
CA GLY A 232 5.38 14.81 8.00
C GLY A 232 4.60 13.95 8.99
N GLN A 233 4.86 14.19 10.28
CA GLN A 233 4.30 13.41 11.37
C GLN A 233 3.41 14.24 12.27
N PHE A 234 2.42 13.59 12.88
CA PHE A 234 1.56 14.18 13.91
C PHE A 234 1.18 13.13 14.96
N TRP A 235 0.70 13.60 16.09
CA TRP A 235 0.18 12.78 17.18
C TRP A 235 -1.26 13.21 17.50
N LEU A 236 -1.99 12.31 18.13
CA LEU A 236 -3.32 12.60 18.66
C LEU A 236 -3.26 12.70 20.17
N THR A 237 -4.08 13.58 20.72
CA THR A 237 -4.37 13.67 22.16
C THR A 237 -5.87 13.74 22.39
N SER A 238 -6.34 13.15 23.48
CA SER A 238 -7.72 13.29 23.94
C SER A 238 -7.77 13.24 25.46
N ASP A 239 -8.60 14.11 26.04
CA ASP A 239 -8.91 14.13 27.47
C ASP A 239 -10.08 13.21 27.84
N THR A 240 -10.73 12.61 26.83
CA THR A 240 -11.85 11.68 26.99
C THR A 240 -11.55 10.34 26.33
N ALA A 241 -12.01 9.26 26.97
CA ALA A 241 -11.97 7.93 26.39
C ALA A 241 -12.91 7.85 25.18
N GLY A 242 -12.48 7.16 24.14
CA GLY A 242 -13.29 7.00 22.94
C GLY A 242 -12.47 7.01 21.65
N LYS A 243 -13.18 7.05 20.53
CA LYS A 243 -12.61 7.07 19.19
C LYS A 243 -12.33 8.53 18.76
N VAL A 244 -11.13 8.76 18.27
CA VAL A 244 -10.75 9.97 17.55
C VAL A 244 -10.65 9.62 16.08
N THR A 245 -11.42 10.30 15.22
CA THR A 245 -11.34 10.15 13.77
C THR A 245 -10.47 11.25 13.21
N VAL A 246 -9.55 10.88 12.33
CA VAL A 246 -8.65 11.78 11.61
C VAL A 246 -9.02 11.75 10.14
N ASP A 247 -9.30 12.92 9.58
CA ASP A 247 -9.56 13.12 8.16
C ASP A 247 -8.42 13.94 7.56
N ALA A 248 -7.79 13.42 6.51
CA ALA A 248 -6.80 14.14 5.72
C ALA A 248 -7.33 14.43 4.32
N SER A 249 -7.02 15.59 3.78
CA SER A 249 -7.34 15.96 2.40
C SER A 249 -6.24 16.78 1.74
N ALA A 250 -6.02 16.53 0.45
CA ALA A 250 -5.08 17.29 -0.39
C ALA A 250 -5.63 17.38 -1.82
N VAL A 251 -5.18 18.37 -2.60
CA VAL A 251 -5.34 18.33 -4.06
C VAL A 251 -4.02 17.85 -4.63
N GLY A 252 -4.03 16.68 -5.22
CA GLY A 252 -2.81 16.02 -5.67
C GLY A 252 -3.00 15.14 -6.90
N LYS A 253 -1.93 14.47 -7.31
CA LYS A 253 -1.87 13.62 -8.49
C LYS A 253 -2.14 12.17 -8.12
N VAL A 254 -2.95 11.49 -8.95
CA VAL A 254 -3.10 10.03 -8.98
C VAL A 254 -2.16 9.52 -10.07
N PRO A 255 -1.08 8.81 -9.74
CA PRO A 255 -0.09 8.40 -10.72
C PRO A 255 -0.59 7.27 -11.62
N THR A 256 0.04 7.14 -12.79
CA THR A 256 -0.06 5.97 -13.67
C THR A 256 0.20 4.69 -12.87
N GLY A 257 -0.59 3.64 -13.15
CA GLY A 257 -0.43 2.32 -12.52
C GLY A 257 -1.26 2.12 -11.25
N ARG A 258 -2.06 3.09 -10.82
CA ARG A 258 -3.04 2.84 -9.76
C ARG A 258 -4.19 1.98 -10.28
N VAL A 259 -4.54 0.95 -9.52
CA VAL A 259 -5.62 0.02 -9.87
C VAL A 259 -6.94 0.53 -9.31
N PHE A 260 -8.02 0.30 -10.08
CA PHE A 260 -9.38 0.63 -9.71
C PHE A 260 -10.28 -0.59 -9.89
N THR A 261 -11.11 -0.86 -8.89
CA THR A 261 -12.11 -1.92 -8.88
C THR A 261 -13.50 -1.33 -8.76
N TYR A 262 -14.52 -2.02 -9.29
CA TYR A 262 -15.90 -1.56 -9.17
C TYR A 262 -16.30 -1.39 -7.70
N ALA A 263 -16.80 -0.21 -7.35
CA ALA A 263 -16.92 0.22 -5.95
C ALA A 263 -17.87 -0.67 -5.12
N SER A 264 -18.97 -1.16 -5.72
CA SER A 264 -19.98 -1.96 -5.01
C SER A 264 -19.67 -3.45 -4.97
N LYS A 265 -18.99 -3.97 -6.04
CA LYS A 265 -18.69 -5.41 -6.21
C LYS A 265 -17.34 -5.59 -6.90
N PRO A 266 -16.22 -5.50 -6.16
CA PRO A 266 -14.87 -5.39 -6.73
C PRO A 266 -14.40 -6.60 -7.53
N ASN A 267 -15.05 -7.76 -7.38
CA ASN A 267 -14.69 -9.01 -8.08
C ASN A 267 -15.66 -9.43 -9.18
N ASP A 268 -16.80 -8.75 -9.34
CA ASP A 268 -17.83 -9.14 -10.32
C ASP A 268 -17.65 -8.44 -11.67
N PHE A 269 -16.83 -7.40 -11.72
CA PHE A 269 -16.62 -6.59 -12.92
C PHE A 269 -15.13 -6.38 -13.17
N GLN A 270 -14.83 -6.00 -14.42
CA GLN A 270 -13.49 -5.77 -14.92
C GLN A 270 -12.69 -4.82 -14.02
N LYS A 271 -11.50 -5.21 -13.64
CA LYS A 271 -10.52 -4.36 -12.97
C LYS A 271 -9.78 -3.54 -14.01
N ILE A 272 -9.50 -2.29 -13.68
CA ILE A 272 -8.82 -1.36 -14.59
C ILE A 272 -7.61 -0.74 -13.90
N ILE A 273 -6.63 -0.34 -14.70
CA ILE A 273 -5.41 0.33 -14.25
C ILE A 273 -5.26 1.66 -14.96
N LEU A 274 -4.94 2.71 -14.21
CA LEU A 274 -4.80 4.06 -14.75
C LEU A 274 -3.56 4.15 -15.63
N ALA A 275 -3.73 4.56 -16.88
CA ALA A 275 -2.65 4.69 -17.84
C ALA A 275 -1.98 6.07 -17.79
N GLY A 276 -2.75 7.13 -17.61
CA GLY A 276 -2.25 8.49 -17.46
C GLY A 276 -2.19 8.95 -16.00
N VAL A 277 -1.96 10.25 -15.81
CA VAL A 277 -1.96 10.91 -14.49
C VAL A 277 -3.23 11.74 -14.33
N ALA A 278 -4.00 11.47 -13.27
CA ALA A 278 -5.14 12.31 -12.90
C ALA A 278 -4.76 13.33 -11.83
N THR A 279 -5.54 14.40 -11.70
CA THR A 279 -5.46 15.35 -10.58
C THR A 279 -6.84 15.47 -9.94
N THR A 280 -6.93 15.28 -8.64
CA THR A 280 -8.20 15.34 -7.92
C THR A 280 -7.99 15.68 -6.44
N LYS A 281 -9.10 15.91 -5.73
CA LYS A 281 -9.07 15.94 -4.27
C LYS A 281 -8.81 14.52 -3.76
N LEU A 282 -7.73 14.37 -3.03
CA LEU A 282 -7.34 13.14 -2.34
C LEU A 282 -7.88 13.19 -0.92
N THR A 283 -8.34 12.05 -0.41
CA THR A 283 -8.74 11.93 1.00
C THR A 283 -8.19 10.64 1.60
N ALA A 284 -7.86 10.67 2.89
CA ALA A 284 -7.49 9.49 3.67
C ALA A 284 -8.02 9.66 5.09
N GLN A 285 -8.30 8.53 5.75
CA GLN A 285 -8.83 8.54 7.11
C GLN A 285 -8.00 7.60 7.99
N ALA A 286 -7.75 8.02 9.24
CA ALA A 286 -7.14 7.19 10.27
C ALA A 286 -7.93 7.31 11.57
N THR A 287 -7.66 6.43 12.54
CA THR A 287 -8.34 6.48 13.83
C THR A 287 -7.39 6.26 14.98
N GLY A 288 -7.63 7.01 16.09
CA GLY A 288 -7.07 6.72 17.40
C GLY A 288 -8.16 6.25 18.35
N SER A 289 -7.86 5.31 19.25
CA SER A 289 -8.75 4.90 20.32
C SER A 289 -8.09 5.19 21.65
N PHE A 290 -8.76 5.98 22.50
CA PHE A 290 -8.26 6.30 23.83
C PHE A 290 -9.04 5.53 24.88
N THR A 291 -8.32 4.80 25.73
CA THR A 291 -8.87 4.07 26.88
C THR A 291 -8.71 4.89 28.16
N PRO A 292 -9.57 4.68 29.16
CA PRO A 292 -9.35 5.27 30.48
C PRO A 292 -7.95 4.91 31.01
N LYS A 293 -7.32 5.85 31.69
CA LYS A 293 -6.05 5.58 32.38
C LYS A 293 -6.31 4.52 33.46
N ALA A 294 -5.49 3.49 33.49
CA ALA A 294 -5.59 2.46 34.52
C ALA A 294 -5.47 3.11 35.92
N PRO A 295 -6.31 2.74 36.91
CA PRO A 295 -6.15 3.19 38.29
C PRO A 295 -4.71 2.89 38.73
N ALA A 296 -4.06 3.85 39.36
CA ALA A 296 -2.77 3.60 39.99
C ALA A 296 -2.92 2.39 40.94
N ALA A 297 -2.08 1.37 40.77
CA ALA A 297 -2.06 0.26 41.71
C ALA A 297 -1.95 0.83 43.15
N PRO A 298 -2.75 0.37 44.10
CA PRO A 298 -2.63 0.82 45.49
C PRO A 298 -1.16 0.68 45.91
N ALA A 299 -0.60 1.75 46.45
CA ALA A 299 0.73 1.68 47.02
C ALA A 299 0.73 0.56 48.05
N VAL A 300 1.41 -0.54 47.75
CA VAL A 300 1.54 -1.62 48.74
C VAL A 300 2.25 -0.98 49.96
N PRO A 301 1.58 -0.95 51.13
CA PRO A 301 2.26 -0.43 52.31
C PRO A 301 3.56 -1.21 52.47
N THR A 302 4.70 -0.56 52.38
CA THR A 302 5.96 -1.15 52.78
C THR A 302 5.86 -1.37 54.24
N LEU A 303 5.65 -2.64 54.64
CA LEU A 303 5.75 -3.03 56.06
C LEU A 303 7.10 -2.53 56.60
N PRO A 304 7.15 -1.87 57.76
CA PRO A 304 8.42 -1.50 58.36
C PRO A 304 9.22 -2.78 58.49
N VAL A 305 10.39 -2.79 57.92
CA VAL A 305 11.36 -3.91 58.06
C VAL A 305 11.93 -3.86 59.48
N THR A 306 11.14 -4.37 60.43
CA THR A 306 11.58 -4.65 61.78
C THR A 306 12.09 -6.10 61.87
N GLY A 307 13.21 -6.38 61.23
CA GLY A 307 13.84 -7.67 61.27
C GLY A 307 15.23 -7.61 60.71
N SER A 308 16.20 -8.16 61.42
CA SER A 308 17.62 -8.27 61.01
C SER A 308 17.77 -8.62 59.56
N SER A 309 18.61 -7.88 58.86
CA SER A 309 18.86 -7.93 57.43
C SER A 309 18.90 -9.37 56.90
N ALA A 310 18.01 -9.69 55.97
CA ALA A 310 18.01 -10.98 55.25
C ALA A 310 19.39 -11.29 54.58
N VAL A 311 20.19 -10.29 54.35
CA VAL A 311 21.59 -10.40 53.91
C VAL A 311 22.46 -11.08 54.94
N GLY A 312 22.29 -10.81 56.25
CA GLY A 312 23.06 -11.49 57.34
C GLY A 312 22.70 -12.98 57.42
N ALA A 313 21.44 -13.34 57.30
CA ALA A 313 20.98 -14.73 57.31
C ALA A 313 21.45 -15.52 56.08
N ALA A 314 21.49 -14.91 54.91
CA ALA A 314 22.01 -15.53 53.68
C ALA A 314 23.52 -15.80 53.76
N ILE A 315 24.31 -14.85 54.29
CA ILE A 315 25.77 -15.04 54.50
C ILE A 315 26.07 -16.14 55.52
N ALA A 316 25.35 -16.21 56.63
CA ALA A 316 25.49 -17.28 57.61
C ALA A 316 25.14 -18.65 57.01
N GLY A 317 24.10 -18.76 56.18
CA GLY A 317 23.73 -19.99 55.50
C GLY A 317 24.78 -20.50 54.52
N VAL A 318 25.40 -19.60 53.73
CA VAL A 318 26.46 -19.97 52.79
C VAL A 318 27.73 -20.42 53.52
N LEU A 319 28.12 -19.79 54.63
CA LEU A 319 29.27 -20.18 55.43
C LEU A 319 29.08 -21.57 56.10
N LEU A 320 27.86 -21.88 56.55
CA LEU A 320 27.53 -23.20 57.10
C LEU A 320 27.57 -24.30 56.03
N LEU A 321 27.08 -24.04 54.83
CA LEU A 321 27.13 -24.99 53.71
C LEU A 321 28.59 -25.23 53.22
N ALA A 322 29.39 -24.19 53.14
CA ALA A 322 30.81 -24.30 52.78
C ALA A 322 31.62 -25.05 53.86
N GLY A 323 31.42 -24.77 55.15
CA GLY A 323 32.05 -25.46 56.26
C GLY A 323 31.61 -26.91 56.32
N GLY A 324 30.31 -27.21 56.18
CA GLY A 324 29.79 -28.59 56.17
C GLY A 324 30.33 -29.42 55.01
N GLY A 325 30.43 -28.82 53.81
CA GLY A 325 30.97 -29.45 52.59
C GLY A 325 32.48 -29.83 52.78
N LEU A 326 33.28 -28.95 53.38
CA LEU A 326 34.66 -29.19 53.67
C LEU A 326 34.88 -30.33 54.72
N LEU A 327 34.00 -30.36 55.73
CA LEU A 327 34.08 -31.41 56.78
C LEU A 327 33.74 -32.79 56.16
N VAL A 328 32.76 -32.89 55.34
CA VAL A 328 32.39 -34.13 54.61
C VAL A 328 33.55 -34.59 53.71
N MET A 329 34.16 -33.65 52.99
CA MET A 329 35.33 -33.98 52.13
C MET A 329 36.55 -34.51 52.90
N VAL A 330 36.86 -33.94 54.06
CA VAL A 330 37.93 -34.39 54.93
C VAL A 330 37.65 -35.76 55.52
N ILE A 331 36.37 -36.03 55.94
CA ILE A 331 35.99 -37.34 56.49
C ILE A 331 36.01 -38.38 55.37
N ARG A 332 35.60 -38.07 54.17
CA ARG A 332 35.61 -39.00 53.01
C ARG A 332 37.06 -39.34 52.59
N ARG A 333 38.02 -38.40 52.63
CA ARG A 333 39.42 -38.62 52.32
C ARG A 333 40.10 -39.49 53.42
N ARG A 334 39.69 -39.46 54.68
CA ARG A 334 40.21 -40.31 55.75
C ARG A 334 39.68 -41.75 55.65
N ARG A 335 38.50 -42.01 55.08
CA ARG A 335 37.96 -43.38 54.91
C ARG A 335 38.63 -44.19 53.79
N VAL A 336 39.38 -43.57 52.91
CA VAL A 336 40.03 -44.27 51.76
C VAL A 336 41.42 -44.80 52.13
N LYS A 337 41.93 -44.67 53.43
CA LYS A 337 43.23 -45.14 53.82
C LYS A 337 43.24 -46.38 54.71
N PHE A 338 42.17 -47.16 54.74
CA PHE A 338 42.16 -48.46 55.43
C PHE A 338 41.53 -49.55 54.55
N THR A 339 42.34 -50.09 53.65
CA THR A 339 42.33 -51.47 53.15
C THR A 339 43.71 -51.75 52.55
N ALA A 340 44.47 -52.49 53.28
CA ALA A 340 45.65 -53.19 52.78
C ALA A 340 45.28 -54.47 52.14
#